data_89be0c00a7ab4e5978c76a4a94a81004
#
_entry.id   89be0c00a7ab4e5978c76a4a94a81004
#
_cell.length_a   1.000
_cell.length_b   1.000
_cell.length_c   1.000
_cell.angle_alpha   90.00
_cell.angle_beta   90.00
_cell.angle_gamma   90.00
#
_symmetry.space_group_name_H-M   'P 1'
#
loop_
_entity.id
_entity.type
_entity.pdbx_description
1 polymer ?
#
loop_
_entity_poly.entity_id
_entity_poly.type
_entity_poly.pdbx_seq_one_letter_code
_entity_poly.pdbx_strand_id
1 'polypeptide(L)' 'MRFIEMTGHALMSMVEPGEVSPDELQRVGLTDSCLVRVNEQGDIEVRRHDRWDLIGGLLGGFGPRAERASGRTWA' A
#
# COMPACT_ATOMS: atom_id res chain seq x y z
N MET A 1 -6.80 0.11 15.04
CA MET A 1 -5.64 -0.18 14.16
C MET A 1 -5.26 1.08 13.40
N ARG A 2 -3.97 1.35 13.27
CA ARG A 2 -3.49 2.55 12.57
C ARG A 2 -3.22 2.24 11.11
N PHE A 3 -3.36 3.26 10.27
CA PHE A 3 -3.14 3.16 8.83
C PHE A 3 -2.29 4.31 8.35
N ILE A 4 -1.61 4.10 7.22
CA ILE A 4 -1.05 5.17 6.41
C ILE A 4 -1.73 5.08 5.05
N GLU A 5 -2.31 6.20 4.59
CA GLU A 5 -2.90 6.32 3.27
C GLU A 5 -1.89 6.89 2.29
N MET A 6 -1.93 6.41 1.05
CA MET A 6 -1.03 6.87 0.00
C MET A 6 -1.65 6.60 -1.37
N THR A 7 -1.03 7.13 -2.41
CA THR A 7 -1.43 6.82 -3.78
C THR A 7 -0.89 5.46 -4.20
N GLY A 8 -1.46 4.89 -5.25
CA GLY A 8 -0.92 3.67 -5.84
C GLY A 8 0.51 3.85 -6.32
N HIS A 9 0.84 5.05 -6.84
CA HIS A 9 2.20 5.37 -7.25
C HIS A 9 3.18 5.28 -6.06
N ALA A 10 2.82 5.86 -4.93
CA ALA A 10 3.64 5.82 -3.72
C ALA A 10 3.83 4.37 -3.24
N LEU A 11 2.75 3.59 -3.24
CA LEU A 11 2.85 2.18 -2.85
C LEU A 11 3.82 1.42 -3.75
N MET A 12 3.69 1.57 -5.06
CA MET A 12 4.56 0.87 -6.01
C MET A 12 6.03 1.25 -5.85
N SER A 13 6.30 2.47 -5.40
CA SER A 13 7.67 2.92 -5.18
C SER A 13 8.33 2.29 -3.95
N MET A 14 7.54 1.76 -3.01
CA MET A 14 8.06 1.25 -1.74
C MET A 14 8.08 -0.27 -1.62
N VAL A 15 7.46 -1.01 -2.53
CA VAL A 15 7.49 -2.48 -2.47
C VAL A 15 8.88 -3.00 -2.80
N GLU A 16 9.27 -4.09 -2.17
CA GLU A 16 10.61 -4.68 -2.30
C GLU A 16 10.53 -6.11 -2.82
N PRO A 17 11.64 -6.67 -3.33
CA PRO A 17 11.66 -8.07 -3.76
C PRO A 17 11.18 -9.01 -2.65
N GLY A 18 10.35 -9.97 -3.00
CA GLY A 18 9.75 -10.89 -2.03
C GLY A 18 8.39 -10.45 -1.53
N GLU A 19 8.02 -9.20 -1.74
CA GLU A 19 6.68 -8.69 -1.49
C GLU A 19 5.85 -8.77 -2.77
N VAL A 20 4.62 -8.23 -2.72
CA VAL A 20 3.79 -8.20 -3.92
C VAL A 20 4.47 -7.34 -5.01
N SER A 21 4.51 -7.85 -6.23
CA SER A 21 5.20 -7.15 -7.32
C SER A 21 4.30 -6.05 -7.92
N PRO A 22 4.89 -5.03 -8.55
CA PRO A 22 4.09 -4.03 -9.29
C PRO A 22 3.19 -4.67 -10.34
N ASP A 23 3.64 -5.73 -11.02
CA ASP A 23 2.82 -6.43 -12.01
C ASP A 23 1.57 -7.06 -11.38
N GLU A 24 1.72 -7.66 -10.21
CA GLU A 24 0.59 -8.24 -9.48
C GLU A 24 -0.40 -7.16 -9.05
N LEU A 25 0.11 -6.03 -8.59
CA LEU A 25 -0.74 -4.90 -8.19
C LEU A 25 -1.52 -4.37 -9.39
N GLN A 26 -0.90 -4.27 -10.56
CA GLN A 26 -1.59 -3.84 -11.76
C GLN A 26 -2.69 -4.83 -12.17
N ARG A 27 -2.46 -6.12 -12.01
CA ARG A 27 -3.47 -7.14 -12.33
C ARG A 27 -4.72 -7.02 -11.48
N VAL A 28 -4.59 -6.58 -10.25
CA VAL A 28 -5.75 -6.37 -9.38
C VAL A 28 -6.35 -4.98 -9.54
N GLY A 29 -5.92 -4.22 -10.55
CA GLY A 29 -6.51 -2.95 -10.91
C GLY A 29 -5.92 -1.74 -10.22
N LEU A 30 -4.74 -1.86 -9.62
CA LEU A 30 -4.07 -0.72 -9.01
C LEU A 30 -3.51 0.19 -10.09
N THR A 31 -3.79 1.48 -9.99
CA THR A 31 -3.22 2.52 -10.84
C THR A 31 -2.48 3.54 -9.96
N ASP A 32 -1.70 4.41 -10.59
CA ASP A 32 -0.93 5.45 -9.87
C ASP A 32 -1.81 6.35 -9.02
N SER A 33 -3.04 6.59 -9.46
CA SER A 33 -3.94 7.53 -8.80
C SER A 33 -4.91 6.87 -7.81
N CYS A 34 -4.89 5.56 -7.67
CA CYS A 34 -5.73 4.88 -6.69
C CYS A 34 -5.36 5.31 -5.27
N LEU A 35 -6.36 5.35 -4.40
CA LEU A 35 -6.11 5.54 -2.98
C LEU A 35 -5.90 4.17 -2.34
N VAL A 36 -4.78 4.02 -1.65
CA VAL A 36 -4.46 2.79 -0.90
C VAL A 36 -4.16 3.14 0.54
N ARG A 37 -4.25 2.14 1.40
CA ARG A 37 -3.79 2.27 2.79
C ARG A 37 -3.07 1.00 3.21
N VAL A 38 -2.12 1.18 4.13
CA VAL A 38 -1.35 0.09 4.73
C VAL A 38 -1.61 0.12 6.22
N ASN A 39 -1.92 -1.03 6.82
CA ASN A 39 -2.12 -1.10 8.26
C ASN A 39 -0.83 -1.52 8.99
N GLU A 40 -0.91 -1.58 10.31
CA GLU A 40 0.25 -1.90 11.15
C GLU A 40 0.78 -3.32 10.91
N GLN A 41 -0.03 -4.20 10.35
CA GLN A 41 0.36 -5.58 10.05
C GLN A 41 0.95 -5.71 8.64
N GLY A 42 0.95 -4.63 7.86
CA GLY A 42 1.48 -4.63 6.52
C GLY A 42 0.46 -5.00 5.45
N ASP A 43 -0.81 -5.15 5.79
CA ASP A 43 -1.85 -5.43 4.80
C ASP A 43 -2.07 -4.22 3.91
N ILE A 44 -2.14 -4.45 2.61
CA ILE A 44 -2.38 -3.42 1.60
C ILE A 44 -3.83 -3.48 1.17
N GLU A 45 -4.54 -2.36 1.30
CA GLU A 45 -5.94 -2.26 0.89
C GLU A 45 -6.10 -1.12 -0.11
N VAL A 46 -6.93 -1.32 -1.14
CA VAL A 46 -7.25 -0.31 -2.13
C VAL A 46 -8.70 0.13 -1.97
N ARG A 47 -8.96 1.44 -2.13
CA ARG A 47 -10.31 1.99 -2.06
C ARG A 47 -11.07 1.65 -3.34
N ARG A 48 -12.20 0.95 -3.18
CA ARG A 48 -13.16 0.65 -4.26
C ARG A 48 -14.47 1.30 -3.89
N HIS A 49 -15.05 2.08 -4.74
CA HIS A 49 -16.38 2.67 -4.49
C HIS A 49 -16.65 2.99 -3.01
N ASP A 50 -17.22 2.03 -2.29
CA ASP A 50 -17.68 2.20 -0.91
C ASP A 50 -16.96 1.29 0.09
N ARG A 51 -15.87 0.64 -0.30
CA ARG A 51 -15.17 -0.32 0.58
C ARG A 51 -13.67 -0.28 0.36
N TRP A 52 -12.96 -0.89 1.30
CA TRP A 52 -11.53 -1.18 1.19
C TRP A 52 -11.37 -2.66 0.83
N ASP A 53 -10.54 -2.94 -0.15
CA ASP A 53 -10.35 -4.27 -0.70
C ASP A 53 -8.90 -4.70 -0.46
N LEU A 54 -8.69 -5.82 0.24
CA LEU A 54 -7.35 -6.34 0.53
C LEU A 54 -6.73 -6.89 -0.75
N ILE A 55 -5.55 -6.40 -1.10
CA ILE A 55 -4.89 -6.78 -2.36
C ILE A 55 -3.50 -7.37 -2.16
N GLY A 56 -2.94 -7.32 -0.96
CA GLY A 56 -1.62 -7.88 -0.72
C GLY A 56 -1.08 -7.53 0.64
N GLY A 57 0.20 -7.83 0.84
CA GLY A 57 0.87 -7.57 2.09
C GLY A 57 2.32 -7.18 1.92
N LEU A 58 2.86 -6.49 2.93
CA LEU A 58 4.24 -6.09 3.00
C LEU A 58 4.94 -6.91 4.09
N LEU A 59 6.25 -7.07 3.94
CA LEU A 59 7.07 -7.81 4.90
C LEU A 59 7.71 -6.85 5.91
N GLY A 60 8.57 -7.37 6.78
CA GLY A 60 9.18 -6.58 7.85
C GLY A 60 9.91 -5.34 7.36
N GLY A 61 9.95 -4.31 8.20
CA GLY A 61 10.64 -3.05 7.87
C GLY A 61 9.85 -2.10 7.01
N PHE A 62 8.58 -2.38 6.74
CA PHE A 62 7.76 -1.53 5.87
C PHE A 62 7.34 -0.21 6.52
N GLY A 63 7.31 -0.13 7.86
CA GLY A 63 6.85 1.07 8.55
C GLY A 63 7.57 2.34 8.11
N PRO A 64 8.91 2.42 8.23
CA PRO A 64 9.65 3.58 7.75
C PRO A 64 9.50 3.82 6.25
N ARG A 65 9.41 2.75 5.44
CA ARG A 65 9.22 2.89 4.00
C ARG A 65 7.87 3.54 3.69
N ALA A 66 6.82 3.13 4.39
CA ALA A 66 5.48 3.70 4.22
C ALA A 66 5.46 5.18 4.58
N GLU A 67 6.14 5.54 5.66
CA GLU A 67 6.24 6.95 6.06
C GLU A 67 6.96 7.77 5.01
N ARG A 68 8.07 7.27 4.49
CA ARG A 68 8.83 7.99 3.46
C ARG A 68 8.05 8.12 2.15
N ALA A 69 7.43 7.04 1.71
CA ALA A 69 6.70 7.04 0.44
C ALA A 69 5.47 7.93 0.47
N SER A 70 4.77 7.96 1.60
CA SER A 70 3.52 8.71 1.74
C SER A 70 3.73 10.16 2.19
N GLY A 71 4.85 10.44 2.86
CA GLY A 71 5.06 11.73 3.53
C GLY A 71 4.19 11.88 4.78
N ARG A 72 3.63 10.79 5.31
CA ARG A 72 2.72 10.79 6.45
C ARG A 72 3.28 9.93 7.58
N THR A 73 2.69 10.06 8.76
CA THR A 73 2.98 9.21 9.91
C THR A 73 1.79 8.29 10.18
N TRP A 74 2.03 7.25 10.96
CA TRP A 74 0.97 6.31 11.34
C TRP A 74 -0.11 7.02 12.16
N ALA A 75 -1.32 6.85 11.75
CA ALA A 75 -2.48 7.50 12.39
C ALA A 75 -3.56 6.51 12.76
#